data_740c0e9181a95d81234396aabf2678d6
#
_entry.id   740c0e9181a95d81234396aabf2678d6
#
_cell.length_a   1.000
_cell.length_b   1.000
_cell.length_c   1.000
_cell.angle_alpha   90.00
_cell.angle_beta   90.00
_cell.angle_gamma   90.00
#
_symmetry.space_group_name_H-M   'P 1'
#
loop_
_entity.id
_entity.type
_entity.pdbx_description
1 polymer ?
#
loop_
_entity_poly.entity_id
_entity_poly.type
_entity_poly.pdbx_seq_one_letter_code
_entity_poly.pdbx_strand_id
1 'polypeptide(L)'
;MNSKLQKVYRDSKYGFMDEMGNIIIPCQLNSAGDFRDGLARIVDQDKKHGFIDETGKIVIPCQWNEAGDFSEGFASVMDENGKHGFIDKTGKVVIPCQWNEAGGFSEGLASVTDENNKLGFIDKTGNVVIPCQWFGPYAFFSAGLAEIVDENWKHGFIDKTGKVVIPCQWEYIGDFSEGLARVEDEDKKYGYIDKTGQIIVPCQWNGAGDFSEGLASVKDENGKRGFIDKTGNVVIPCQWDYVEADFRDGVAVVMNIRNGSMHFYDINKNGKVIGKGGNFF
;
A
#
# COMPACT_ATOMS: atom_id res chain seq x y z
N MET A 1 21.80 -11.79 -11.05
CA MET A 1 20.52 -12.52 -10.88
C MET A 1 20.17 -12.37 -9.41
N ASN A 2 19.25 -11.48 -9.04
CA ASN A 2 18.75 -11.41 -7.67
C ASN A 2 17.79 -12.58 -7.50
N SER A 3 18.27 -13.67 -6.90
CA SER A 3 17.38 -14.74 -6.44
C SER A 3 16.51 -14.16 -5.34
N LYS A 4 15.22 -14.05 -5.60
CA LYS A 4 14.24 -13.56 -4.62
C LYS A 4 14.10 -14.61 -3.52
N LEU A 5 14.79 -14.44 -2.40
CA LEU A 5 14.58 -15.29 -1.24
C LEU A 5 13.16 -15.08 -0.71
N GLN A 6 12.47 -16.19 -0.47
CA GLN A 6 11.13 -16.22 0.09
C GLN A 6 11.21 -16.56 1.57
N LYS A 7 10.47 -15.83 2.38
CA LYS A 7 10.36 -16.08 3.81
C LYS A 7 9.62 -17.40 4.06
N VAL A 8 10.16 -18.22 4.94
CA VAL A 8 9.58 -19.49 5.37
C VAL A 8 9.44 -19.51 6.90
N TYR A 9 8.35 -20.12 7.38
CA TYR A 9 8.05 -20.23 8.81
C TYR A 9 7.94 -21.71 9.19
N ARG A 10 8.81 -22.20 10.09
CA ARG A 10 8.80 -23.55 10.61
C ARG A 10 9.19 -23.55 12.09
N ASP A 11 8.57 -24.39 12.87
CA ASP A 11 8.86 -24.56 14.31
C ASP A 11 8.87 -23.24 15.09
N SER A 12 7.88 -22.35 14.78
CA SER A 12 7.73 -21.02 15.38
C SER A 12 8.90 -20.06 15.10
N LYS A 13 9.68 -20.30 14.04
CA LYS A 13 10.81 -19.49 13.61
C LYS A 13 10.75 -19.17 12.12
N TYR A 14 11.30 -18.02 11.78
CA TYR A 14 11.45 -17.57 10.39
C TYR A 14 12.82 -17.96 9.86
N GLY A 15 12.88 -18.27 8.58
CA GLY A 15 14.05 -18.46 7.77
C GLY A 15 13.77 -18.03 6.33
N PHE A 16 14.67 -18.34 5.41
CA PHE A 16 14.49 -17.99 4.01
C PHE A 16 14.92 -19.12 3.09
N MET A 17 14.19 -19.30 2.00
CA MET A 17 14.44 -20.30 0.96
C MET A 17 14.53 -19.63 -0.41
N ASP A 18 15.21 -20.29 -1.34
CA ASP A 18 15.24 -19.89 -2.75
C ASP A 18 13.96 -20.32 -3.50
N GLU A 19 13.86 -19.96 -4.77
CA GLU A 19 12.73 -20.32 -5.64
C GLU A 19 12.62 -21.84 -5.90
N MET A 20 13.68 -22.61 -5.67
CA MET A 20 13.70 -24.07 -5.78
C MET A 20 13.30 -24.76 -4.47
N GLY A 21 13.04 -24.00 -3.40
CA GLY A 21 12.65 -24.52 -2.09
C GLY A 21 13.83 -24.90 -1.19
N ASN A 22 15.08 -24.61 -1.56
CA ASN A 22 16.23 -24.86 -0.71
C ASN A 22 16.32 -23.82 0.40
N ILE A 23 16.48 -24.26 1.64
CA ILE A 23 16.68 -23.37 2.79
C ILE A 23 18.07 -22.74 2.70
N ILE A 24 18.10 -21.42 2.50
CA ILE A 24 19.34 -20.62 2.46
C ILE A 24 19.65 -20.09 3.85
N ILE A 25 18.65 -19.56 4.56
CA ILE A 25 18.79 -19.11 5.94
C ILE A 25 17.92 -20.01 6.80
N PRO A 26 18.50 -20.77 7.75
CA PRO A 26 17.76 -21.68 8.63
C PRO A 26 16.65 -20.96 9.41
N CYS A 27 15.56 -21.68 9.72
CA CYS A 27 14.47 -21.17 10.54
C CYS A 27 14.90 -21.07 12.00
N GLN A 28 15.50 -19.93 12.37
CA GLN A 28 16.01 -19.63 13.71
C GLN A 28 15.68 -18.20 14.18
N LEU A 29 15.13 -17.37 13.30
CA LEU A 29 14.82 -15.97 13.59
C LEU A 29 13.46 -15.87 14.29
N ASN A 30 13.38 -15.05 15.34
CA ASN A 30 12.11 -14.79 16.05
C ASN A 30 11.14 -13.99 15.20
N SER A 31 11.66 -13.04 14.44
CA SER A 31 10.92 -12.22 13.49
C SER A 31 11.82 -11.85 12.33
N ALA A 32 11.26 -11.78 11.13
CA ALA A 32 11.96 -11.34 9.93
C ALA A 32 11.02 -10.59 8.99
N GLY A 33 11.48 -9.46 8.45
CA GLY A 33 10.89 -8.77 7.31
C GLY A 33 11.23 -9.48 5.99
N ASP A 34 10.72 -8.98 4.88
CA ASP A 34 11.15 -9.43 3.56
C ASP A 34 12.46 -8.74 3.17
N PHE A 35 13.21 -9.36 2.25
CA PHE A 35 14.40 -8.73 1.70
C PHE A 35 13.99 -7.51 0.85
N ARG A 36 14.50 -6.35 1.24
CA ARG A 36 14.38 -5.09 0.54
C ARG A 36 15.76 -4.47 0.39
N ASP A 37 16.10 -4.03 -0.81
CA ASP A 37 17.43 -3.48 -1.10
C ASP A 37 18.61 -4.39 -0.68
N GLY A 38 18.39 -5.72 -0.64
CA GLY A 38 19.40 -6.72 -0.27
C GLY A 38 19.53 -6.98 1.24
N LEU A 39 18.73 -6.35 2.08
CA LEU A 39 18.71 -6.52 3.53
C LEU A 39 17.31 -6.90 4.02
N ALA A 40 17.25 -7.78 5.04
CA ALA A 40 16.02 -8.13 5.73
C ALA A 40 16.10 -7.71 7.19
N ARG A 41 15.07 -7.05 7.67
CA ARG A 41 14.95 -6.68 9.08
C ARG A 41 14.76 -7.93 9.94
N ILE A 42 15.43 -7.96 11.09
CA ILE A 42 15.27 -8.98 12.13
C ILE A 42 15.00 -8.34 13.47
N VAL A 43 14.46 -9.12 14.40
CA VAL A 43 14.24 -8.70 15.80
C VAL A 43 14.86 -9.74 16.72
N ASP A 44 15.65 -9.30 17.70
CA ASP A 44 16.28 -10.16 18.69
C ASP A 44 15.37 -10.48 19.90
N GLN A 45 15.94 -11.09 20.94
CA GLN A 45 15.20 -11.46 22.16
C GLN A 45 14.81 -10.25 23.02
N ASP A 46 15.60 -9.17 22.92
CA ASP A 46 15.36 -7.90 23.63
C ASP A 46 14.43 -6.96 22.85
N LYS A 47 13.79 -7.49 21.79
CA LYS A 47 12.91 -6.76 20.88
C LYS A 47 13.59 -5.61 20.13
N LYS A 48 14.92 -5.67 20.01
CA LYS A 48 15.68 -4.70 19.21
C LYS A 48 15.75 -5.15 17.76
N HIS A 49 15.67 -4.16 16.87
CA HIS A 49 15.69 -4.33 15.42
C HIS A 49 17.10 -4.19 14.87
N GLY A 50 17.46 -5.06 13.94
CA GLY A 50 18.70 -5.06 13.16
C GLY A 50 18.45 -5.63 11.78
N PHE A 51 19.52 -5.91 11.01
CA PHE A 51 19.39 -6.36 9.62
C PHE A 51 20.41 -7.43 9.28
N ILE A 52 19.97 -8.40 8.45
CA ILE A 52 20.79 -9.44 7.85
C ILE A 52 20.85 -9.28 6.33
N ASP A 53 21.94 -9.78 5.74
CA ASP A 53 22.05 -9.94 4.28
C ASP A 53 21.44 -11.29 3.81
N GLU A 54 21.44 -11.49 2.50
CA GLU A 54 20.90 -12.70 1.85
C GLU A 54 21.65 -13.99 2.22
N THR A 55 22.80 -13.91 2.88
CA THR A 55 23.53 -15.07 3.44
C THR A 55 23.13 -15.39 4.88
N GLY A 56 22.32 -14.54 5.51
CA GLY A 56 21.94 -14.64 6.92
C GLY A 56 22.96 -14.00 7.89
N LYS A 57 23.98 -13.32 7.37
CA LYS A 57 24.95 -12.61 8.20
C LYS A 57 24.32 -11.31 8.71
N ILE A 58 24.48 -11.04 10.02
CA ILE A 58 24.11 -9.76 10.61
C ILE A 58 25.01 -8.67 10.04
N VAL A 59 24.41 -7.72 9.30
CA VAL A 59 25.06 -6.54 8.74
C VAL A 59 24.93 -5.37 9.71
N ILE A 60 23.74 -5.20 10.28
CA ILE A 60 23.43 -4.15 11.23
C ILE A 60 22.97 -4.83 12.52
N PRO A 61 23.72 -4.70 13.63
CA PRO A 61 23.35 -5.28 14.92
C PRO A 61 21.97 -4.81 15.39
N CYS A 62 21.28 -5.67 16.15
CA CYS A 62 20.01 -5.34 16.79
C CYS A 62 20.26 -4.31 17.91
N GLN A 63 19.89 -3.07 17.67
CA GLN A 63 20.08 -1.97 18.63
C GLN A 63 18.94 -0.94 18.61
N TRP A 64 18.09 -0.94 17.57
CA TRP A 64 17.02 0.02 17.37
C TRP A 64 15.73 -0.46 18.05
N ASN A 65 14.95 0.47 18.62
CA ASN A 65 13.65 0.12 19.20
C ASN A 65 12.66 -0.29 18.12
N GLU A 66 12.70 0.40 16.98
CA GLU A 66 11.95 0.06 15.77
C GLU A 66 12.81 0.29 14.55
N ALA A 67 12.50 -0.39 13.46
CA ALA A 67 13.08 -0.12 12.16
C ALA A 67 12.05 -0.42 11.06
N GLY A 68 12.04 0.40 10.01
CA GLY A 68 11.37 0.13 8.74
C GLY A 68 12.21 -0.78 7.84
N ASP A 69 11.65 -1.21 6.74
CA ASP A 69 12.41 -1.91 5.70
C ASP A 69 13.26 -0.91 4.89
N PHE A 70 14.34 -1.39 4.30
CA PHE A 70 15.15 -0.56 3.40
C PHE A 70 14.36 -0.19 2.14
N SER A 71 14.41 1.08 1.78
CA SER A 71 13.90 1.62 0.54
C SER A 71 14.82 2.71 0.04
N GLU A 72 15.19 2.65 -1.23
CA GLU A 72 16.08 3.61 -1.88
C GLU A 72 17.42 3.82 -1.16
N GLY A 73 17.91 2.77 -0.48
CA GLY A 73 19.18 2.74 0.23
C GLY A 73 19.14 3.17 1.69
N PHE A 74 17.98 3.52 2.24
CA PHE A 74 17.79 3.98 3.62
C PHE A 74 16.71 3.17 4.34
N ALA A 75 16.84 3.05 5.66
CA ALA A 75 15.79 2.53 6.53
C ALA A 75 15.50 3.53 7.65
N SER A 76 14.22 3.76 7.94
CA SER A 76 13.84 4.50 9.14
C SER A 76 14.16 3.68 10.38
N VAL A 77 14.63 4.33 11.45
CA VAL A 77 14.91 3.70 12.73
C VAL A 77 14.44 4.59 13.86
N MET A 78 14.01 3.96 14.97
CA MET A 78 13.63 4.66 16.19
C MET A 78 14.67 4.43 17.28
N ASP A 79 15.14 5.51 17.89
CA ASP A 79 16.09 5.48 19.00
C ASP A 79 15.39 5.16 20.35
N GLU A 80 16.17 5.16 21.43
CA GLU A 80 15.68 4.92 22.81
C GLU A 80 14.77 6.04 23.35
N ASN A 81 14.82 7.24 22.75
CA ASN A 81 13.95 8.38 23.10
C ASN A 81 12.63 8.37 22.34
N GLY A 82 12.38 7.35 21.47
CA GLY A 82 11.19 7.26 20.66
C GLY A 82 11.19 8.22 19.46
N LYS A 83 12.36 8.71 19.04
CA LYS A 83 12.49 9.57 17.88
C LYS A 83 13.02 8.80 16.68
N HIS A 84 12.46 9.12 15.51
CA HIS A 84 12.81 8.50 14.23
C HIS A 84 13.86 9.30 13.47
N GLY A 85 14.77 8.58 12.84
CA GLY A 85 15.78 9.04 11.92
C GLY A 85 16.05 8.00 10.85
N PHE A 86 17.16 8.09 10.13
CA PHE A 86 17.47 7.17 9.04
C PHE A 86 18.91 6.69 9.09
N ILE A 87 19.09 5.41 8.74
CA ILE A 87 20.39 4.77 8.57
C ILE A 87 20.60 4.37 7.11
N ASP A 88 21.86 4.31 6.70
CA ASP A 88 22.28 3.69 5.44
C ASP A 88 22.45 2.15 5.61
N LYS A 89 22.77 1.46 4.51
CA LYS A 89 22.99 0.00 4.49
C LYS A 89 24.17 -0.48 5.34
N THR A 90 25.04 0.40 5.80
CA THR A 90 26.13 0.09 6.73
C THR A 90 25.72 0.19 8.20
N GLY A 91 24.50 0.71 8.46
CA GLY A 91 24.01 1.00 9.80
C GLY A 91 24.42 2.36 10.35
N LYS A 92 25.09 3.20 9.51
CA LYS A 92 25.44 4.56 9.90
C LYS A 92 24.19 5.45 9.88
N VAL A 93 23.96 6.20 10.97
CA VAL A 93 22.93 7.24 11.02
C VAL A 93 23.29 8.34 10.03
N VAL A 94 22.45 8.56 9.04
CA VAL A 94 22.61 9.60 8.00
C VAL A 94 21.68 10.78 8.23
N ILE A 95 20.51 10.52 8.82
CA ILE A 95 19.58 11.56 9.27
C ILE A 95 19.32 11.32 10.76
N PRO A 96 19.67 12.26 11.64
CA PRO A 96 19.53 12.12 13.09
C PRO A 96 18.08 11.81 13.51
N CYS A 97 17.92 11.05 14.61
CA CYS A 97 16.61 10.78 15.20
C CYS A 97 16.06 12.06 15.86
N GLN A 98 15.08 12.66 15.23
CA GLN A 98 14.45 13.90 15.68
C GLN A 98 12.95 13.97 15.39
N TRP A 99 12.43 13.11 14.53
CA TRP A 99 11.05 13.10 14.09
C TRP A 99 10.19 12.23 15.03
N ASN A 100 8.91 12.57 15.19
CA ASN A 100 7.99 11.70 15.95
C ASN A 100 7.76 10.39 15.21
N GLU A 101 7.59 10.46 13.88
CA GLU A 101 7.45 9.30 13.02
C GLU A 101 8.20 9.53 11.71
N ALA A 102 8.56 8.45 11.03
CA ALA A 102 9.18 8.51 9.71
C ALA A 102 8.78 7.31 8.85
N GLY A 103 8.27 7.57 7.64
CA GLY A 103 8.04 6.57 6.60
C GLY A 103 9.31 6.22 5.83
N GLY A 104 9.22 5.25 4.92
CA GLY A 104 10.34 4.92 4.01
C GLY A 104 10.49 5.94 2.89
N PHE A 105 11.68 5.98 2.27
CA PHE A 105 11.90 6.77 1.07
C PHE A 105 11.13 6.20 -0.13
N SER A 106 10.46 7.06 -0.85
CA SER A 106 9.81 6.75 -2.12
C SER A 106 9.97 7.94 -3.06
N GLU A 107 10.44 7.68 -4.27
CA GLU A 107 10.69 8.69 -5.29
C GLU A 107 11.57 9.86 -4.80
N GLY A 108 12.51 9.56 -3.89
CA GLY A 108 13.50 10.50 -3.38
C GLY A 108 13.09 11.27 -2.12
N LEU A 109 11.87 11.13 -1.64
CA LEU A 109 11.35 11.78 -0.45
C LEU A 109 10.85 10.77 0.59
N ALA A 110 10.96 11.11 1.87
CA ALA A 110 10.39 10.33 2.98
C ALA A 110 9.43 11.21 3.77
N SER A 111 8.29 10.65 4.14
CA SER A 111 7.35 11.32 5.04
C SER A 111 7.90 11.34 6.46
N VAL A 112 7.68 12.44 7.17
CA VAL A 112 8.03 12.61 8.58
C VAL A 112 6.93 13.37 9.30
N THR A 113 6.79 13.16 10.62
CA THR A 113 5.90 13.98 11.43
C THR A 113 6.71 14.77 12.46
N ASP A 114 6.31 16.01 12.68
CA ASP A 114 6.88 16.88 13.70
C ASP A 114 6.31 16.56 15.11
N GLU A 115 6.69 17.37 16.10
CA GLU A 115 6.21 17.24 17.50
C GLU A 115 4.69 17.47 17.66
N ASN A 116 4.06 18.12 16.69
CA ASN A 116 2.61 18.33 16.64
C ASN A 116 1.88 17.27 15.83
N ASN A 117 2.57 16.19 15.45
CA ASN A 117 2.09 15.10 14.57
C ASN A 117 1.60 15.61 13.21
N LYS A 118 2.21 16.69 12.71
CA LYS A 118 1.96 17.19 11.37
C LYS A 118 2.88 16.51 10.38
N LEU A 119 2.32 16.02 9.29
CA LEU A 119 3.02 15.35 8.19
C LEU A 119 3.72 16.37 7.28
N GLY A 120 4.95 16.12 6.96
CA GLY A 120 5.76 16.78 5.96
C GLY A 120 6.70 15.79 5.26
N PHE A 121 7.61 16.30 4.44
CA PHE A 121 8.54 15.43 3.70
C PHE A 121 9.95 15.99 3.70
N ILE A 122 10.93 15.08 3.79
CA ILE A 122 12.35 15.37 3.75
C ILE A 122 13.02 14.69 2.55
N ASP A 123 14.14 15.25 2.10
CA ASP A 123 15.02 14.62 1.13
C ASP A 123 16.01 13.64 1.80
N LYS A 124 16.82 12.97 0.98
CA LYS A 124 17.84 11.99 1.44
C LYS A 124 18.98 12.60 2.25
N THR A 125 19.08 13.91 2.30
CA THR A 125 20.06 14.64 3.14
C THR A 125 19.46 15.09 4.48
N GLY A 126 18.15 14.90 4.67
CA GLY A 126 17.40 15.30 5.87
C GLY A 126 16.84 16.71 5.81
N ASN A 127 16.98 17.42 4.67
CA ASN A 127 16.37 18.74 4.50
C ASN A 127 14.87 18.62 4.34
N VAL A 128 14.10 19.47 5.01
CA VAL A 128 12.66 19.59 4.84
C VAL A 128 12.37 20.19 3.47
N VAL A 129 11.76 19.39 2.58
CA VAL A 129 11.31 19.82 1.25
C VAL A 129 9.88 20.33 1.31
N ILE A 130 9.03 19.64 2.05
CA ILE A 130 7.64 20.00 2.26
C ILE A 130 7.43 20.17 3.77
N PRO A 131 7.12 21.39 4.26
CA PRO A 131 6.92 21.64 5.68
C PRO A 131 5.83 20.76 6.30
N CYS A 132 6.01 20.41 7.58
CA CYS A 132 5.02 19.67 8.35
C CYS A 132 3.77 20.54 8.61
N GLN A 133 2.70 20.25 7.90
CA GLN A 133 1.45 21.03 7.97
C GLN A 133 0.19 20.19 7.76
N TRP A 134 0.32 18.98 7.20
CA TRP A 134 -0.80 18.11 6.89
C TRP A 134 -1.11 17.17 8.04
N PHE A 135 -2.29 16.57 8.03
CA PHE A 135 -2.66 15.49 8.93
C PHE A 135 -2.54 14.14 8.21
N GLY A 136 -2.70 13.06 8.96
CA GLY A 136 -2.75 11.71 8.44
C GLY A 136 -1.52 10.88 8.77
N PRO A 137 -1.61 9.58 8.49
CA PRO A 137 -0.51 8.65 8.70
C PRO A 137 0.60 8.86 7.66
N TYR A 138 1.56 7.95 7.64
CA TYR A 138 2.61 7.93 6.63
C TYR A 138 2.04 8.03 5.21
N ALA A 139 2.63 8.91 4.42
CA ALA A 139 2.32 9.08 3.01
C ALA A 139 3.56 8.76 2.18
N PHE A 140 3.35 8.21 1.00
CA PHE A 140 4.42 7.88 0.07
C PHE A 140 4.15 8.55 -1.26
N PHE A 141 5.20 9.04 -1.91
CA PHE A 141 5.08 9.47 -3.29
C PHE A 141 4.96 8.25 -4.21
N SER A 142 3.93 8.26 -5.05
CA SER A 142 3.70 7.28 -6.09
C SER A 142 3.27 7.99 -7.37
N ALA A 143 4.01 7.77 -8.45
CA ALA A 143 3.80 8.45 -9.74
C ALA A 143 3.73 10.00 -9.59
N GLY A 144 4.59 10.55 -8.72
CA GLY A 144 4.75 11.99 -8.49
C GLY A 144 3.74 12.63 -7.55
N LEU A 145 2.82 11.89 -6.98
CA LEU A 145 1.78 12.37 -6.06
C LEU A 145 1.88 11.68 -4.70
N ALA A 146 1.59 12.41 -3.63
CA ALA A 146 1.42 11.88 -2.28
C ALA A 146 0.09 12.33 -1.71
N GLU A 147 -0.61 11.39 -1.06
CA GLU A 147 -1.86 11.69 -0.35
C GLU A 147 -1.59 12.60 0.86
N ILE A 148 -2.50 13.54 1.07
CA ILE A 148 -2.53 14.42 2.24
C ILE A 148 -3.94 14.49 2.80
N VAL A 149 -4.03 14.82 4.08
CA VAL A 149 -5.30 15.04 4.78
C VAL A 149 -5.27 16.41 5.45
N ASP A 150 -6.32 17.19 5.30
CA ASP A 150 -6.45 18.51 5.92
C ASP A 150 -7.01 18.44 7.36
N GLU A 151 -7.22 19.60 7.98
CA GLU A 151 -7.76 19.72 9.34
C GLU A 151 -9.23 19.25 9.48
N ASN A 152 -9.96 19.15 8.37
CA ASN A 152 -11.33 18.66 8.31
C ASN A 152 -11.40 17.16 7.96
N TRP A 153 -10.25 16.48 7.96
CA TRP A 153 -10.11 15.06 7.60
C TRP A 153 -10.51 14.78 6.14
N LYS A 154 -10.39 15.79 5.28
CA LYS A 154 -10.59 15.62 3.85
C LYS A 154 -9.28 15.26 3.15
N HIS A 155 -9.38 14.34 2.21
CA HIS A 155 -8.27 13.78 1.46
C HIS A 155 -8.02 14.54 0.16
N GLY A 156 -6.75 14.70 -0.20
CA GLY A 156 -6.28 15.32 -1.43
C GLY A 156 -4.88 14.82 -1.79
N PHE A 157 -4.26 15.43 -2.80
CA PHE A 157 -2.89 15.09 -3.22
C PHE A 157 -2.03 16.32 -3.45
N ILE A 158 -0.74 16.17 -3.12
CA ILE A 158 0.32 17.14 -3.44
C ILE A 158 1.33 16.53 -4.41
N ASP A 159 2.02 17.39 -5.15
CA ASP A 159 3.23 17.02 -5.89
C ASP A 159 4.49 17.10 -5.01
N LYS A 160 5.64 16.71 -5.55
CA LYS A 160 6.93 16.70 -4.85
C LYS A 160 7.44 18.10 -4.44
N THR A 161 6.83 19.17 -4.92
CA THR A 161 7.13 20.55 -4.51
C THR A 161 6.27 21.00 -3.32
N GLY A 162 5.29 20.17 -2.93
CA GLY A 162 4.30 20.50 -1.91
C GLY A 162 3.09 21.28 -2.44
N LYS A 163 3.01 21.47 -3.77
CA LYS A 163 1.86 22.10 -4.39
C LYS A 163 0.67 21.14 -4.37
N VAL A 164 -0.47 21.64 -3.90
CA VAL A 164 -1.74 20.89 -3.95
C VAL A 164 -2.16 20.74 -5.41
N VAL A 165 -2.23 19.47 -5.87
CA VAL A 165 -2.70 19.09 -7.21
C VAL A 165 -4.17 18.74 -7.17
N ILE A 166 -4.57 17.97 -6.15
CA ILE A 166 -5.97 17.60 -5.91
C ILE A 166 -6.36 18.18 -4.56
N PRO A 167 -7.27 19.15 -4.51
CA PRO A 167 -7.72 19.78 -3.27
C PRO A 167 -8.28 18.77 -2.26
N CYS A 168 -8.09 19.02 -0.97
CA CYS A 168 -8.68 18.23 0.10
C CYS A 168 -10.20 18.50 0.16
N GLN A 169 -10.98 17.62 -0.43
CA GLN A 169 -12.43 17.72 -0.50
C GLN A 169 -13.15 16.39 -0.40
N TRP A 170 -12.41 15.28 -0.46
CA TRP A 170 -12.97 13.94 -0.50
C TRP A 170 -13.00 13.31 0.90
N GLU A 171 -14.02 12.52 1.22
CA GLU A 171 -14.08 11.71 2.44
C GLU A 171 -13.06 10.58 2.40
N TYR A 172 -12.75 10.09 1.18
CA TYR A 172 -11.77 9.06 0.92
C TYR A 172 -11.25 9.18 -0.52
N ILE A 173 -9.97 8.91 -0.70
CA ILE A 173 -9.34 8.70 -2.01
C ILE A 173 -8.56 7.39 -1.97
N GLY A 174 -8.78 6.51 -2.94
CA GLY A 174 -7.97 5.31 -3.13
C GLY A 174 -6.72 5.57 -3.95
N ASP A 175 -5.89 4.55 -4.07
CA ASP A 175 -4.71 4.60 -4.93
C ASP A 175 -5.09 4.76 -6.40
N PHE A 176 -4.19 5.39 -7.17
CA PHE A 176 -4.34 5.45 -8.62
C PHE A 176 -4.07 4.09 -9.25
N SER A 177 -5.11 3.49 -9.82
CA SER A 177 -5.02 2.28 -10.63
C SER A 177 -5.43 2.59 -12.06
N GLU A 178 -4.59 2.22 -13.02
CA GLU A 178 -4.81 2.44 -14.46
C GLU A 178 -5.14 3.90 -14.83
N GLY A 179 -4.64 4.86 -14.02
CA GLY A 179 -4.78 6.30 -14.24
C GLY A 179 -5.97 6.95 -13.56
N LEU A 180 -6.82 6.19 -12.90
CA LEU A 180 -7.97 6.67 -12.13
C LEU A 180 -7.87 6.27 -10.66
N ALA A 181 -8.32 7.16 -9.77
CA ALA A 181 -8.47 6.90 -8.34
C ALA A 181 -9.94 6.94 -7.95
N ARG A 182 -10.35 5.97 -7.15
CA ARG A 182 -11.68 5.97 -6.55
C ARG A 182 -11.78 7.06 -5.50
N VAL A 183 -12.89 7.79 -5.49
CA VAL A 183 -13.19 8.82 -4.48
C VAL A 183 -14.54 8.57 -3.84
N GLU A 184 -14.70 8.99 -2.60
CA GLU A 184 -15.97 9.01 -1.85
C GLU A 184 -16.31 10.46 -1.51
N ASP A 185 -17.53 10.88 -1.83
CA ASP A 185 -18.05 12.20 -1.50
C ASP A 185 -18.76 12.25 -0.13
N GLU A 186 -19.29 13.41 0.24
CA GLU A 186 -19.99 13.65 1.51
C GLU A 186 -21.27 12.81 1.66
N ASP A 187 -21.92 12.43 0.53
CA ASP A 187 -23.09 11.58 0.50
C ASP A 187 -22.77 10.08 0.54
N LYS A 188 -21.50 9.73 0.81
CA LYS A 188 -21.00 8.37 0.82
C LYS A 188 -21.18 7.65 -0.51
N LYS A 189 -21.09 8.41 -1.59
CA LYS A 189 -21.13 7.88 -2.96
C LYS A 189 -19.72 7.84 -3.55
N TYR A 190 -19.50 6.81 -4.34
CA TYR A 190 -18.22 6.57 -4.99
C TYR A 190 -18.26 7.00 -6.45
N GLY A 191 -17.18 7.62 -6.88
CA GLY A 191 -16.88 8.01 -8.25
C GLY A 191 -15.38 7.83 -8.54
N TYR A 192 -14.91 8.41 -9.64
CA TYR A 192 -13.49 8.32 -10.01
C TYR A 192 -12.97 9.64 -10.56
N ILE A 193 -11.73 9.95 -10.18
CA ILE A 193 -10.99 11.11 -10.66
C ILE A 193 -9.71 10.68 -11.39
N ASP A 194 -9.21 11.53 -12.25
CA ASP A 194 -7.87 11.39 -12.84
C ASP A 194 -6.81 12.06 -11.95
N LYS A 195 -5.53 11.95 -12.37
CA LYS A 195 -4.39 12.52 -11.63
C LYS A 195 -4.37 14.05 -11.56
N THR A 196 -5.23 14.74 -12.31
CA THR A 196 -5.40 16.19 -12.22
C THR A 196 -6.51 16.61 -11.24
N GLY A 197 -7.26 15.63 -10.72
CA GLY A 197 -8.43 15.83 -9.87
C GLY A 197 -9.72 16.03 -10.65
N GLN A 198 -9.70 15.88 -12.00
CA GLN A 198 -10.91 15.94 -12.81
C GLN A 198 -11.78 14.72 -12.53
N ILE A 199 -13.07 14.96 -12.24
CA ILE A 199 -14.05 13.88 -12.09
C ILE A 199 -14.31 13.26 -13.47
N ILE A 200 -13.96 11.98 -13.61
CA ILE A 200 -14.20 11.20 -14.83
C ILE A 200 -15.50 10.41 -14.70
N VAL A 201 -15.75 9.83 -13.54
CA VAL A 201 -17.01 9.16 -13.22
C VAL A 201 -17.63 9.86 -12.02
N PRO A 202 -18.82 10.48 -12.15
CA PRO A 202 -19.50 11.13 -11.04
C PRO A 202 -19.77 10.20 -9.86
N CYS A 203 -19.76 10.74 -8.64
CA CYS A 203 -20.11 10.01 -7.43
C CYS A 203 -21.60 9.65 -7.43
N GLN A 204 -21.91 8.38 -7.68
CA GLN A 204 -23.26 7.87 -7.75
C GLN A 204 -23.41 6.44 -7.23
N TRP A 205 -22.29 5.72 -7.04
CA TRP A 205 -22.28 4.32 -6.65
C TRP A 205 -22.25 4.15 -5.12
N ASN A 206 -22.94 3.14 -4.59
CA ASN A 206 -22.91 2.82 -3.16
C ASN A 206 -21.64 2.03 -2.75
N GLY A 207 -20.78 1.74 -3.68
CA GLY A 207 -19.48 1.12 -3.49
C GLY A 207 -18.78 0.98 -4.83
N ALA A 208 -17.46 1.00 -4.80
CA ALA A 208 -16.63 0.87 -6.00
C ALA A 208 -15.33 0.13 -5.65
N GLY A 209 -14.78 -0.62 -6.61
CA GLY A 209 -13.45 -1.21 -6.59
C GLY A 209 -12.47 -0.37 -7.38
N ASP A 210 -11.21 -0.77 -7.40
CA ASP A 210 -10.20 -0.15 -8.25
C ASP A 210 -10.29 -0.68 -9.68
N PHE A 211 -9.80 0.09 -10.66
CA PHE A 211 -9.75 -0.38 -12.04
C PHE A 211 -8.73 -1.50 -12.19
N SER A 212 -9.14 -2.58 -12.82
CA SER A 212 -8.28 -3.68 -13.22
C SER A 212 -8.68 -4.16 -14.61
N GLU A 213 -7.72 -4.24 -15.52
CA GLU A 213 -7.91 -4.62 -16.92
C GLU A 213 -9.01 -3.83 -17.64
N GLY A 214 -9.13 -2.54 -17.29
CA GLY A 214 -10.06 -1.59 -17.89
C GLY A 214 -11.47 -1.57 -17.30
N LEU A 215 -11.77 -2.40 -16.31
CA LEU A 215 -13.05 -2.48 -15.63
C LEU A 215 -12.91 -2.26 -14.13
N ALA A 216 -13.91 -1.66 -13.51
CA ALA A 216 -14.01 -1.53 -12.05
C ALA A 216 -15.35 -2.06 -11.56
N SER A 217 -15.33 -2.80 -10.45
CA SER A 217 -16.56 -3.25 -9.82
C SER A 217 -17.29 -2.08 -9.17
N VAL A 218 -18.62 -2.02 -9.31
CA VAL A 218 -19.47 -1.01 -8.68
C VAL A 218 -20.68 -1.65 -8.01
N LYS A 219 -21.20 -0.98 -6.98
CA LYS A 219 -22.38 -1.41 -6.24
C LYS A 219 -23.51 -0.38 -6.44
N ASP A 220 -24.68 -0.83 -6.88
CA ASP A 220 -25.85 0.01 -7.07
C ASP A 220 -26.62 0.26 -5.74
N GLU A 221 -27.71 1.01 -5.83
CA GLU A 221 -28.61 1.33 -4.70
C GLU A 221 -29.32 0.10 -4.10
N ASN A 222 -29.50 -0.97 -4.89
CA ASN A 222 -30.08 -2.23 -4.46
C ASN A 222 -29.06 -3.17 -3.79
N GLY A 223 -27.81 -2.74 -3.68
CA GLY A 223 -26.71 -3.53 -3.11
C GLY A 223 -26.12 -4.55 -4.08
N LYS A 224 -26.55 -4.56 -5.36
CA LYS A 224 -26.01 -5.45 -6.38
C LYS A 224 -24.75 -4.88 -7.00
N ARG A 225 -23.85 -5.78 -7.41
CA ARG A 225 -22.59 -5.44 -8.04
C ARG A 225 -22.59 -5.75 -9.53
N GLY A 226 -21.94 -4.90 -10.29
CA GLY A 226 -21.66 -5.01 -11.70
C GLY A 226 -20.30 -4.39 -12.01
N PHE A 227 -20.03 -4.08 -13.27
CA PHE A 227 -18.75 -3.48 -13.68
C PHE A 227 -18.98 -2.33 -14.66
N ILE A 228 -18.16 -1.30 -14.52
CA ILE A 228 -18.12 -0.13 -15.41
C ILE A 228 -16.78 -0.05 -16.14
N ASP A 229 -16.76 0.62 -17.29
CA ASP A 229 -15.55 1.03 -17.97
C ASP A 229 -15.00 2.35 -17.40
N LYS A 230 -13.83 2.79 -17.88
CA LYS A 230 -13.15 4.01 -17.43
C LYS A 230 -13.92 5.31 -17.74
N THR A 231 -14.96 5.26 -18.56
CA THR A 231 -15.83 6.39 -18.87
C THR A 231 -17.10 6.41 -18.02
N GLY A 232 -17.27 5.37 -17.16
CA GLY A 232 -18.44 5.21 -16.30
C GLY A 232 -19.62 4.47 -16.92
N ASN A 233 -19.49 3.95 -18.16
CA ASN A 233 -20.53 3.14 -18.78
C ASN A 233 -20.61 1.77 -18.11
N VAL A 234 -21.82 1.30 -17.81
CA VAL A 234 -22.06 -0.04 -17.29
C VAL A 234 -21.81 -1.07 -18.40
N VAL A 235 -20.75 -1.86 -18.23
CA VAL A 235 -20.39 -2.97 -19.14
C VAL A 235 -21.06 -4.27 -18.69
N ILE A 236 -21.07 -4.53 -17.40
CA ILE A 236 -21.74 -5.68 -16.81
C ILE A 236 -22.77 -5.16 -15.81
N PRO A 237 -24.09 -5.39 -16.06
CA PRO A 237 -25.15 -4.92 -15.19
C PRO A 237 -25.01 -5.38 -13.75
N CYS A 238 -25.45 -4.56 -12.80
CA CYS A 238 -25.47 -4.89 -11.38
C CYS A 238 -26.49 -6.01 -11.11
N GLN A 239 -26.01 -7.23 -10.91
CA GLN A 239 -26.83 -8.44 -10.70
C GLN A 239 -26.23 -9.41 -9.69
N TRP A 240 -24.98 -9.19 -9.29
CA TRP A 240 -24.25 -10.06 -8.38
C TRP A 240 -24.35 -9.56 -6.94
N ASP A 241 -24.38 -10.47 -5.97
CA ASP A 241 -24.36 -10.08 -4.55
C ASP A 241 -22.98 -9.57 -4.13
N TYR A 242 -21.92 -10.23 -4.63
CA TYR A 242 -20.53 -9.85 -4.34
C TYR A 242 -19.64 -10.03 -5.57
N VAL A 243 -18.56 -9.26 -5.59
CA VAL A 243 -17.36 -9.49 -6.42
C VAL A 243 -16.27 -9.96 -5.45
N GLU A 244 -15.83 -11.20 -5.61
CA GLU A 244 -14.81 -11.82 -4.77
C GLU A 244 -13.41 -11.48 -5.27
N ALA A 245 -13.25 -11.43 -6.59
CA ALA A 245 -12.02 -11.00 -7.24
C ALA A 245 -12.34 -10.18 -8.48
N ASP A 246 -11.68 -9.03 -8.61
CA ASP A 246 -11.70 -8.20 -9.80
C ASP A 246 -11.01 -8.88 -10.98
N PHE A 247 -11.14 -8.32 -12.19
CA PHE A 247 -10.59 -8.91 -13.40
C PHE A 247 -9.08 -9.10 -13.33
N ARG A 248 -8.66 -10.35 -13.56
CA ARG A 248 -7.28 -10.75 -13.75
C ARG A 248 -7.21 -11.83 -14.82
N ASP A 249 -6.31 -11.68 -15.80
CA ASP A 249 -6.19 -12.58 -16.96
C ASP A 249 -7.55 -12.78 -17.69
N GLY A 250 -8.36 -11.71 -17.74
CA GLY A 250 -9.67 -11.67 -18.41
C GLY A 250 -10.81 -12.31 -17.64
N VAL A 251 -10.60 -12.72 -16.39
CA VAL A 251 -11.60 -13.41 -15.54
C VAL A 251 -11.80 -12.65 -14.23
N ALA A 252 -13.05 -12.50 -13.82
CA ALA A 252 -13.43 -12.05 -12.48
C ALA A 252 -14.24 -13.12 -11.76
N VAL A 253 -14.16 -13.15 -10.43
CA VAL A 253 -14.96 -14.07 -9.60
C VAL A 253 -16.09 -13.30 -8.95
N VAL A 254 -17.31 -13.73 -9.23
CA VAL A 254 -18.53 -13.13 -8.69
C VAL A 254 -19.34 -14.16 -7.92
N MET A 255 -20.21 -13.71 -7.02
CA MET A 255 -20.97 -14.61 -6.15
C MET A 255 -22.42 -14.14 -6.03
N ASN A 256 -23.34 -15.11 -6.01
CA ASN A 256 -24.73 -14.92 -5.62
C ASN A 256 -25.09 -15.81 -4.43
N ILE A 257 -25.95 -15.29 -3.55
CA ILE A 257 -26.55 -16.03 -2.46
C ILE A 257 -27.93 -16.53 -2.91
N ARG A 258 -28.12 -17.87 -2.92
CA ARG A 258 -29.40 -18.49 -3.25
C ARG A 258 -29.77 -19.50 -2.17
N ASN A 259 -30.94 -19.35 -1.58
CA ASN A 259 -31.43 -20.24 -0.50
C ASN A 259 -30.42 -20.39 0.68
N GLY A 260 -29.73 -19.28 1.04
CA GLY A 260 -28.73 -19.27 2.10
C GLY A 260 -27.37 -19.88 1.72
N SER A 261 -27.19 -20.33 0.48
CA SER A 261 -25.93 -20.90 -0.02
C SER A 261 -25.22 -19.93 -0.96
N MET A 262 -23.89 -19.85 -0.84
CA MET A 262 -23.03 -19.04 -1.71
C MET A 262 -22.71 -19.81 -2.99
N HIS A 263 -22.92 -19.18 -4.12
CA HIS A 263 -22.62 -19.74 -5.44
C HIS A 263 -21.63 -18.81 -6.17
N PHE A 264 -20.43 -19.29 -6.41
CA PHE A 264 -19.36 -18.58 -7.08
C PHE A 264 -19.35 -18.87 -8.57
N TYR A 265 -19.01 -17.86 -9.36
CA TYR A 265 -18.96 -17.94 -10.82
C TYR A 265 -17.75 -17.19 -11.35
N ASP A 266 -17.06 -17.80 -12.31
CA ASP A 266 -16.05 -17.13 -13.12
C ASP A 266 -16.78 -16.48 -14.30
N ILE A 267 -16.54 -15.19 -14.49
CA ILE A 267 -17.12 -14.41 -15.59
C ILE A 267 -16.02 -13.81 -16.46
N ASN A 268 -16.28 -13.68 -17.76
CA ASN A 268 -15.43 -12.90 -18.67
C ASN A 268 -15.86 -11.42 -18.70
N LYS A 269 -15.09 -10.59 -19.40
CA LYS A 269 -15.32 -9.12 -19.50
C LYS A 269 -16.66 -8.72 -20.13
N ASN A 270 -17.37 -9.65 -20.78
CA ASN A 270 -18.72 -9.43 -21.27
C ASN A 270 -19.82 -9.87 -20.28
N GLY A 271 -19.42 -10.27 -19.05
CA GLY A 271 -20.34 -10.73 -18.00
C GLY A 271 -20.85 -12.16 -18.20
N LYS A 272 -20.35 -12.89 -19.22
CA LYS A 272 -20.74 -14.27 -19.47
C LYS A 272 -20.06 -15.18 -18.44
N VAL A 273 -20.84 -16.05 -17.78
CA VAL A 273 -20.34 -17.12 -16.93
C VAL A 273 -19.57 -18.13 -17.79
N ILE A 274 -18.31 -18.39 -17.42
CA ILE A 274 -17.39 -19.29 -18.11
C ILE A 274 -16.97 -20.48 -17.26
N GLY A 275 -17.23 -20.42 -15.94
CA GLY A 275 -16.91 -21.47 -14.99
C GLY A 275 -17.72 -21.36 -13.70
N LYS A 276 -17.62 -22.41 -12.86
CA LYS A 276 -18.04 -22.31 -11.46
C LYS A 276 -16.83 -21.85 -10.66
N GLY A 277 -16.89 -20.64 -10.10
CA GLY A 277 -15.83 -20.08 -9.28
C GLY A 277 -15.57 -20.98 -8.06
N GLY A 278 -14.30 -21.22 -7.73
CA GLY A 278 -13.96 -22.01 -6.55
C GLY A 278 -12.62 -22.74 -6.59
N ASN A 279 -11.77 -22.53 -7.57
CA ASN A 279 -10.45 -23.18 -7.66
C ASN A 279 -9.28 -22.16 -7.56
N PHE A 280 -9.42 -21.10 -6.76
CA PHE A 280 -8.32 -20.23 -6.42
C PHE A 280 -8.01 -20.36 -4.92
N PHE A 281 -7.24 -21.40 -4.61
CA PHE A 281 -6.46 -21.54 -3.37
C PHE A 281 -5.02 -21.89 -3.73
#